data_bcdad3a5845e1f04ab3a06239287e33c
#
_entry.id   bcdad3a5845e1f04ab3a06239287e33c
#
_cell.length_a   1.000
_cell.length_b   1.000
_cell.length_c   1.000
_cell.angle_alpha   90.00
_cell.angle_beta   90.00
_cell.angle_gamma   90.00
#
_symmetry.space_group_name_H-M   'P 1'
#
loop_
_entity.id
_entity.type
_entity.pdbx_description
1 polymer ?
#
loop_
_entity_poly.entity_id
_entity_poly.type
_entity_poly.pdbx_seq_one_letter_code
_entity_poly.pdbx_strand_id
1 'polypeptide(L)'
;MKRNDIKKEELIRALDYMQGTFSIFDNDGHYVFYNTYTRDSLEVDDQVMEEKTIGTLVAEKYLSSSASQETLRTWKPTIKYSVYHNGIPFLIVSTPMFDKNRNLEYAVAYSIDERLLSQISREMAEAQQESVQLFQSLTSQGKNDDQIICVNEIMKKLLNMLSNVAKTVSTILLTGETGVGKDVLANYIHNHSSRNGGVFIPINCAAIPENLMESEFFGYSEGTFTGGRKNGKPGIFELANGGTIFLDEIGEMPVSIQSKLLRVIETHQVSRLGSTERKEIDFRLVAATNRNLNSLCKEKKFREDLYYRLNTMEVKIPPLRARKEDIVPLAQYFLAKLNKKYHFQKVLSK
;
A
#
# COMPACT_ATOMS: atom_id res chain seq x y z
N MET A 1 22.93 18.85 16.61
CA MET A 1 24.09 19.00 15.72
C MET A 1 23.87 20.26 14.88
N LYS A 2 24.72 21.26 14.97
CA LYS A 2 24.58 22.47 14.16
C LYS A 2 25.13 22.18 12.77
N ARG A 3 24.47 22.71 11.73
CA ARG A 3 24.77 22.48 10.29
C ARG A 3 26.22 22.85 9.86
N ASN A 4 27.03 23.39 10.76
CA ASN A 4 28.39 23.90 10.50
C ASN A 4 29.52 23.04 11.10
N ASP A 5 29.24 21.85 11.64
CA ASP A 5 30.25 21.08 12.38
C ASP A 5 30.91 19.96 11.55
N ILE A 6 30.49 19.73 10.31
CA ILE A 6 31.07 18.70 9.43
C ILE A 6 32.21 19.32 8.59
N LYS A 7 33.40 18.77 8.71
CA LYS A 7 34.53 19.17 7.87
C LYS A 7 34.32 18.73 6.41
N LYS A 8 34.88 19.46 5.44
CA LYS A 8 34.78 19.14 4.01
C LYS A 8 35.19 17.69 3.71
N GLU A 9 36.27 17.23 4.32
CA GLU A 9 36.79 15.86 4.16
C GLU A 9 35.82 14.79 4.68
N GLU A 10 35.11 15.06 5.77
CA GLU A 10 34.09 14.14 6.30
C GLU A 10 32.88 14.06 5.41
N LEU A 11 32.47 15.19 4.78
CA LEU A 11 31.37 15.21 3.82
C LEU A 11 31.73 14.42 2.55
N ILE A 12 32.93 14.60 2.01
CA ILE A 12 33.41 13.85 0.84
C ILE A 12 33.41 12.34 1.17
N ARG A 13 33.97 11.95 2.30
CA ARG A 13 33.93 10.54 2.74
C ARG A 13 32.50 10.00 2.86
N ALA A 14 31.58 10.79 3.39
CA ALA A 14 30.18 10.37 3.50
C ALA A 14 29.54 10.13 2.12
N LEU A 15 29.86 10.94 1.12
CA LEU A 15 29.39 10.76 -0.26
C LEU A 15 29.99 9.50 -0.91
N ASP A 16 31.20 9.09 -0.56
CA ASP A 16 31.80 7.83 -1.02
C ASP A 16 31.15 6.58 -0.47
N TYR A 17 30.53 6.67 0.72
CA TYR A 17 29.76 5.55 1.29
C TYR A 17 28.32 5.45 0.78
N MET A 18 27.86 6.38 -0.09
CA MET A 18 26.54 6.28 -0.67
C MET A 18 26.44 5.08 -1.62
N GLN A 19 25.38 4.30 -1.48
CA GLN A 19 25.02 3.25 -2.44
C GLN A 19 24.32 3.89 -3.63
N GLY A 20 25.06 4.14 -4.70
CA GLY A 20 24.62 4.78 -5.93
C GLY A 20 25.62 5.78 -6.44
N THR A 21 25.46 6.22 -7.69
CA THR A 21 26.32 7.23 -8.27
C THR A 21 25.99 8.61 -7.71
N PHE A 22 27.01 9.40 -7.43
CA PHE A 22 26.87 10.80 -7.10
C PHE A 22 27.93 11.62 -7.85
N SER A 23 27.50 12.65 -8.58
CA SER A 23 28.38 13.45 -9.40
C SER A 23 27.95 14.93 -9.43
N ILE A 24 28.92 15.82 -9.52
CA ILE A 24 28.72 17.26 -9.72
C ILE A 24 29.44 17.63 -10.99
N PHE A 25 28.75 18.35 -11.88
CA PHE A 25 29.28 18.81 -13.18
C PHE A 25 29.31 20.32 -13.23
N ASP A 26 30.37 20.86 -13.85
CA ASP A 26 30.39 22.26 -14.24
C ASP A 26 29.50 22.54 -15.48
N ASN A 27 29.48 23.79 -15.94
CA ASN A 27 28.66 24.22 -17.07
C ASN A 27 29.07 23.60 -18.41
N ASP A 28 30.31 23.15 -18.53
CA ASP A 28 30.85 22.49 -19.71
C ASP A 28 30.67 20.96 -19.67
N GLY A 29 30.23 20.45 -18.54
CA GLY A 29 29.93 19.02 -18.32
C GLY A 29 31.14 18.22 -17.86
N HIS A 30 32.20 18.86 -17.33
CA HIS A 30 33.30 18.18 -16.66
C HIS A 30 32.88 17.79 -15.22
N TYR A 31 33.45 16.71 -14.74
CA TYR A 31 33.24 16.28 -13.36
C TYR A 31 34.02 17.18 -12.38
N VAL A 32 33.31 17.93 -11.55
CA VAL A 32 33.89 18.68 -10.42
C VAL A 32 34.02 17.76 -9.20
N PHE A 33 33.14 16.81 -9.09
CA PHE A 33 33.15 15.76 -8.06
C PHE A 33 32.43 14.52 -8.56
N TYR A 34 32.91 13.35 -8.16
CA TYR A 34 32.27 12.07 -8.31
C TYR A 34 32.65 11.17 -7.14
N ASN A 35 31.75 10.29 -6.72
CA ASN A 35 32.07 9.28 -5.73
C ASN A 35 32.68 8.02 -6.38
N THR A 36 33.35 7.22 -5.57
CA THR A 36 33.98 5.96 -5.99
C THR A 36 32.99 5.04 -6.73
N TYR A 37 31.74 5.00 -6.28
CA TYR A 37 30.71 4.21 -6.92
C TYR A 37 30.41 4.64 -8.38
N THR A 38 30.47 5.94 -8.68
CA THR A 38 30.32 6.47 -10.07
C THR A 38 31.43 5.96 -10.98
N ARG A 39 32.68 6.08 -10.57
CA ARG A 39 33.85 5.63 -11.33
C ARG A 39 33.80 4.13 -11.57
N ASP A 40 33.57 3.35 -10.53
CA ASP A 40 33.54 1.90 -10.58
C ASP A 40 32.37 1.37 -11.42
N SER A 41 31.22 2.08 -11.38
CA SER A 41 30.05 1.74 -12.23
C SER A 41 30.27 2.04 -13.71
N LEU A 42 31.10 3.03 -14.05
CA LEU A 42 31.50 3.34 -15.42
C LEU A 42 32.68 2.47 -15.90
N GLU A 43 33.34 1.73 -14.98
CA GLU A 43 34.53 0.90 -15.25
C GLU A 43 35.64 1.72 -15.94
N VAL A 44 35.87 2.94 -15.48
CA VAL A 44 36.89 3.86 -15.97
C VAL A 44 37.88 4.21 -14.85
N ASP A 45 39.06 4.71 -15.24
CA ASP A 45 40.04 5.26 -14.33
C ASP A 45 39.81 6.75 -14.04
N ASP A 46 40.51 7.29 -13.04
CA ASP A 46 40.40 8.69 -12.68
C ASP A 46 40.88 9.64 -13.83
N GLN A 47 41.83 9.21 -14.67
CA GLN A 47 42.26 9.99 -15.79
C GLN A 47 41.15 10.25 -16.81
N VAL A 48 40.37 9.22 -17.14
CA VAL A 48 39.19 9.34 -18.01
C VAL A 48 38.13 10.26 -17.42
N MET A 49 37.92 10.19 -16.08
CA MET A 49 36.96 11.06 -15.40
C MET A 49 37.39 12.53 -15.37
N GLU A 50 38.69 12.81 -15.32
CA GLU A 50 39.24 14.16 -15.31
C GLU A 50 39.29 14.77 -16.72
N GLU A 51 39.60 13.99 -17.75
CA GLU A 51 39.78 14.47 -19.13
C GLU A 51 38.48 14.57 -19.94
N LYS A 52 37.47 13.74 -19.64
CA LYS A 52 36.24 13.63 -20.45
C LYS A 52 35.05 14.34 -19.81
N THR A 53 34.24 14.95 -20.66
CA THR A 53 32.95 15.49 -20.25
C THR A 53 31.89 14.39 -20.23
N ILE A 54 30.79 14.63 -19.52
CA ILE A 54 29.63 13.73 -19.56
C ILE A 54 29.06 13.53 -20.96
N GLY A 55 29.15 14.56 -21.81
CA GLY A 55 28.79 14.52 -23.24
C GLY A 55 29.66 13.58 -24.05
N THR A 56 30.96 13.59 -23.80
CA THR A 56 31.94 12.69 -24.46
C THR A 56 31.68 11.24 -24.05
N LEU A 57 31.42 10.97 -22.76
CA LEU A 57 31.12 9.63 -22.26
C LEU A 57 29.82 9.06 -22.88
N VAL A 58 28.82 9.90 -23.14
CA VAL A 58 27.63 9.49 -23.90
C VAL A 58 27.96 9.17 -25.34
N ALA A 59 28.75 10.05 -26.03
CA ALA A 59 29.11 9.87 -27.42
C ALA A 59 29.93 8.57 -27.62
N GLU A 60 30.80 8.25 -26.68
CA GLU A 60 31.65 7.05 -26.71
C GLU A 60 30.94 5.80 -26.15
N LYS A 61 29.62 5.91 -25.81
CA LYS A 61 28.76 4.82 -25.36
C LYS A 61 29.12 4.19 -23.98
N TYR A 62 29.83 4.93 -23.13
CA TYR A 62 29.97 4.50 -21.73
C TYR A 62 28.64 4.49 -20.98
N LEU A 63 27.72 5.35 -21.43
CA LEU A 63 26.31 5.35 -20.97
C LEU A 63 25.37 5.69 -22.13
N SER A 64 24.17 5.15 -22.12
CA SER A 64 23.20 5.29 -23.22
C SER A 64 22.60 6.71 -23.32
N SER A 65 22.55 7.44 -22.21
CA SER A 65 22.00 8.80 -22.13
C SER A 65 22.46 9.47 -20.83
N SER A 66 22.38 10.81 -20.76
CA SER A 66 22.69 11.54 -19.53
C SER A 66 21.58 12.51 -19.15
N ALA A 67 21.12 12.43 -17.90
CA ALA A 67 20.23 13.42 -17.32
C ALA A 67 20.96 14.75 -17.07
N SER A 68 22.25 14.68 -16.68
CA SER A 68 23.07 15.86 -16.40
C SER A 68 23.31 16.71 -17.67
N GLN A 69 23.57 16.09 -18.80
CA GLN A 69 23.71 16.80 -20.07
C GLN A 69 22.43 17.57 -20.43
N GLU A 70 21.27 16.99 -20.18
CA GLU A 70 20.00 17.67 -20.43
C GLU A 70 19.72 18.76 -19.41
N THR A 71 20.06 18.54 -18.13
CA THR A 71 19.93 19.54 -17.06
C THR A 71 20.80 20.77 -17.36
N LEU A 72 22.06 20.58 -17.79
CA LEU A 72 22.94 21.65 -18.18
C LEU A 72 22.39 22.46 -19.38
N ARG A 73 21.77 21.80 -20.35
CA ARG A 73 21.15 22.44 -21.52
C ARG A 73 19.87 23.21 -21.20
N THR A 74 19.01 22.65 -20.32
CA THR A 74 17.63 23.15 -20.08
C THR A 74 17.49 23.97 -18.81
N TRP A 75 18.43 23.89 -17.90
CA TRP A 75 18.42 24.48 -16.55
C TRP A 75 17.24 24.01 -15.71
N LYS A 76 16.74 22.81 -15.99
CA LYS A 76 15.62 22.18 -15.29
C LYS A 76 16.03 20.84 -14.70
N PRO A 77 15.44 20.45 -13.58
CA PRO A 77 15.61 19.09 -13.09
C PRO A 77 15.19 18.07 -14.15
N THR A 78 16.02 17.04 -14.33
CA THR A 78 15.81 16.00 -15.34
C THR A 78 15.94 14.63 -14.68
N ILE A 79 15.07 13.72 -15.07
CA ILE A 79 15.12 12.30 -14.67
C ILE A 79 15.25 11.50 -15.96
N LYS A 80 16.27 10.64 -16.03
CA LYS A 80 16.48 9.75 -17.18
C LYS A 80 16.87 8.35 -16.74
N TYR A 81 16.40 7.41 -17.52
CA TYR A 81 16.90 6.04 -17.48
C TYR A 81 18.12 5.92 -18.37
N SER A 82 19.20 5.40 -17.85
CA SER A 82 20.45 5.20 -18.58
C SER A 82 20.99 3.81 -18.36
N VAL A 83 21.51 3.19 -19.39
CA VAL A 83 22.21 1.91 -19.30
C VAL A 83 23.69 2.17 -19.50
N TYR A 84 24.51 1.76 -18.55
CA TYR A 84 25.95 1.88 -18.64
C TYR A 84 26.51 0.78 -19.56
N HIS A 85 27.73 0.96 -20.06
CA HIS A 85 28.32 0.03 -21.03
C HIS A 85 28.46 -1.42 -20.53
N ASN A 86 28.52 -1.61 -19.21
CA ASN A 86 28.49 -2.92 -18.54
C ASN A 86 27.07 -3.53 -18.45
N GLY A 87 26.06 -2.91 -19.08
CA GLY A 87 24.68 -3.38 -19.11
C GLY A 87 23.85 -3.06 -17.84
N ILE A 88 24.44 -2.35 -16.87
CA ILE A 88 23.72 -2.01 -15.63
C ILE A 88 22.82 -0.80 -15.89
N PRO A 89 21.50 -0.92 -15.62
CA PRO A 89 20.58 0.19 -15.76
C PRO A 89 20.55 1.03 -14.48
N PHE A 90 20.49 2.35 -14.67
CA PHE A 90 20.36 3.34 -13.59
C PHE A 90 19.24 4.33 -13.88
N LEU A 91 18.49 4.67 -12.85
CA LEU A 91 17.61 5.83 -12.86
C LEU A 91 18.41 7.03 -12.34
N ILE A 92 18.72 7.98 -13.20
CA ILE A 92 19.55 9.14 -12.90
C ILE A 92 18.64 10.35 -12.71
N VAL A 93 18.78 11.01 -11.57
CA VAL A 93 18.16 12.30 -11.27
C VAL A 93 19.24 13.36 -11.30
N SER A 94 19.07 14.40 -12.10
CA SER A 94 19.97 15.55 -12.17
C SER A 94 19.22 16.85 -11.89
N THR A 95 19.81 17.71 -11.04
CA THR A 95 19.20 18.96 -10.60
C THR A 95 20.18 20.11 -10.80
N PRO A 96 19.76 21.24 -11.40
CA PRO A 96 20.61 22.42 -11.54
C PRO A 96 20.82 23.11 -10.19
N MET A 97 22.03 23.55 -9.93
CA MET A 97 22.40 24.38 -8.79
C MET A 97 22.77 25.77 -9.29
N PHE A 98 22.18 26.81 -8.71
CA PHE A 98 22.33 28.19 -9.14
C PHE A 98 23.15 29.00 -8.13
N ASP A 99 23.93 29.94 -8.65
CA ASP A 99 24.61 30.96 -7.85
C ASP A 99 23.62 31.99 -7.25
N LYS A 100 24.16 32.96 -6.48
CA LYS A 100 23.36 34.05 -5.88
C LYS A 100 22.71 34.96 -6.94
N ASN A 101 23.23 34.98 -8.15
CA ASN A 101 22.77 35.80 -9.29
C ASN A 101 21.81 35.02 -10.21
N ARG A 102 21.43 33.78 -9.82
CA ARG A 102 20.60 32.85 -10.60
C ARG A 102 21.24 32.34 -11.92
N ASN A 103 22.56 32.41 -12.04
CA ASN A 103 23.24 31.71 -13.10
C ASN A 103 23.45 30.25 -12.70
N LEU A 104 23.43 29.36 -13.70
CA LEU A 104 23.75 27.94 -13.47
C LEU A 104 25.22 27.85 -13.01
N GLU A 105 25.44 27.25 -11.85
CA GLU A 105 26.75 27.05 -11.27
C GLU A 105 27.21 25.60 -11.48
N TYR A 106 26.34 24.64 -11.18
CA TYR A 106 26.60 23.21 -11.31
C TYR A 106 25.35 22.43 -11.68
N ALA A 107 25.55 21.23 -12.21
CA ALA A 107 24.51 20.19 -12.23
C ALA A 107 24.90 19.09 -11.24
N VAL A 108 24.00 18.77 -10.31
CA VAL A 108 24.18 17.70 -9.32
C VAL A 108 23.35 16.50 -9.74
N ALA A 109 24.01 15.36 -9.93
CA ALA A 109 23.35 14.12 -10.31
C ALA A 109 23.56 13.03 -9.28
N TYR A 110 22.53 12.23 -9.10
CA TYR A 110 22.62 10.99 -8.32
C TYR A 110 21.78 9.91 -8.99
N SER A 111 22.16 8.67 -8.76
CA SER A 111 21.39 7.54 -9.25
C SER A 111 21.31 6.41 -8.24
N ILE A 112 20.31 5.57 -8.42
CA ILE A 112 20.15 4.32 -7.69
C ILE A 112 20.19 3.18 -8.71
N ASP A 113 20.99 2.15 -8.41
CA ASP A 113 21.03 0.92 -9.21
C ASP A 113 19.65 0.24 -9.20
N GLU A 114 19.14 -0.11 -10.38
CA GLU A 114 17.84 -0.77 -10.52
C GLU A 114 17.80 -2.12 -9.78
N ARG A 115 18.94 -2.78 -9.63
CA ARG A 115 19.05 -4.04 -8.85
C ARG A 115 18.74 -3.79 -7.38
N LEU A 116 19.24 -2.70 -6.80
CA LEU A 116 18.93 -2.31 -5.42
C LEU A 116 17.46 -1.94 -5.26
N LEU A 117 16.89 -1.19 -6.22
CA LEU A 117 15.44 -0.89 -6.24
C LEU A 117 14.61 -2.17 -6.37
N SER A 118 15.03 -3.10 -7.23
CA SER A 118 14.39 -4.40 -7.39
C SER A 118 14.49 -5.27 -6.15
N GLN A 119 15.62 -5.23 -5.44
CA GLN A 119 15.81 -5.95 -4.19
C GLN A 119 14.92 -5.37 -3.09
N ILE A 120 14.91 -4.06 -2.89
CA ILE A 120 14.02 -3.39 -1.92
C ILE A 120 12.55 -3.68 -2.26
N SER A 121 12.17 -3.62 -3.53
CA SER A 121 10.81 -3.96 -3.98
C SER A 121 10.47 -5.42 -3.72
N ARG A 122 11.44 -6.34 -3.86
CA ARG A 122 11.26 -7.76 -3.56
C ARG A 122 11.12 -8.00 -2.06
N GLU A 123 11.98 -7.41 -1.24
CA GLU A 123 11.92 -7.49 0.23
C GLU A 123 10.60 -6.91 0.78
N MET A 124 10.16 -5.77 0.24
CA MET A 124 8.84 -5.21 0.56
C MET A 124 7.70 -6.12 0.11
N ALA A 125 7.83 -6.77 -1.04
CA ALA A 125 6.83 -7.68 -1.57
C ALA A 125 6.81 -9.01 -0.79
N GLU A 126 7.96 -9.52 -0.34
CA GLU A 126 8.09 -10.72 0.49
C GLU A 126 7.52 -10.43 1.89
N ALA A 127 7.86 -9.30 2.51
CA ALA A 127 7.27 -8.87 3.78
C ALA A 127 5.75 -8.68 3.69
N GLN A 128 5.25 -8.20 2.54
CA GLN A 128 3.82 -8.06 2.28
C GLN A 128 3.16 -9.42 2.03
N GLN A 129 3.85 -10.35 1.39
CA GLN A 129 3.38 -11.71 1.16
C GLN A 129 3.42 -12.54 2.45
N GLU A 130 4.44 -12.36 3.28
CA GLU A 130 4.49 -12.91 4.64
C GLU A 130 3.38 -12.35 5.52
N SER A 131 3.10 -11.05 5.45
CA SER A 131 1.98 -10.46 6.18
C SER A 131 0.62 -10.97 5.67
N VAL A 132 0.45 -11.20 4.36
CA VAL A 132 -0.76 -11.83 3.79
C VAL A 132 -0.82 -13.31 4.17
N GLN A 133 0.27 -14.05 4.14
CA GLN A 133 0.32 -15.45 4.60
C GLN A 133 0.14 -15.56 6.12
N LEU A 134 0.76 -14.67 6.89
CA LEU A 134 0.54 -14.56 8.33
C LEU A 134 -0.92 -14.20 8.62
N PHE A 135 -1.48 -13.29 7.84
CA PHE A 135 -2.88 -12.90 7.93
C PHE A 135 -3.82 -14.06 7.54
N GLN A 136 -3.49 -14.80 6.48
CA GLN A 136 -4.22 -16.02 6.08
C GLN A 136 -4.05 -17.15 7.11
N SER A 137 -2.87 -17.31 7.70
CA SER A 137 -2.64 -18.30 8.77
C SER A 137 -3.33 -17.89 10.07
N LEU A 138 -3.40 -16.61 10.39
CA LEU A 138 -4.15 -16.09 11.53
C LEU A 138 -5.67 -16.21 11.32
N THR A 139 -6.15 -16.03 10.09
CA THR A 139 -7.56 -16.23 9.73
C THR A 139 -7.93 -17.72 9.58
N SER A 140 -7.00 -18.57 9.12
CA SER A 140 -7.22 -20.02 9.04
C SER A 140 -7.09 -20.74 10.39
N GLN A 141 -6.36 -20.19 11.35
CA GLN A 141 -6.37 -20.67 12.74
C GLN A 141 -7.65 -20.27 13.50
N GLY A 142 -8.42 -19.32 12.97
CA GLY A 142 -9.71 -18.87 13.54
C GLY A 142 -10.87 -19.85 13.39
N LYS A 143 -10.69 -21.00 12.76
CA LYS A 143 -11.78 -22.00 12.61
C LYS A 143 -12.31 -22.60 13.93
N ASN A 144 -11.67 -22.31 15.06
CA ASN A 144 -12.08 -22.88 16.36
C ASN A 144 -12.52 -21.84 17.42
N ASP A 145 -12.60 -20.53 17.12
CA ASP A 145 -12.91 -19.52 18.14
C ASP A 145 -14.09 -18.61 17.74
N ASP A 146 -14.98 -19.09 16.87
CA ASP A 146 -16.15 -18.36 16.34
C ASP A 146 -17.31 -18.21 17.35
N GLN A 147 -17.05 -18.43 18.65
CA GLN A 147 -18.07 -18.24 19.64
C GLN A 147 -18.26 -16.76 19.96
N ILE A 148 -19.25 -16.14 19.30
CA ILE A 148 -19.69 -14.80 19.70
C ILE A 148 -20.34 -14.91 21.08
N ILE A 149 -19.69 -14.30 22.05
CA ILE A 149 -20.19 -14.24 23.41
C ILE A 149 -21.27 -13.17 23.49
N CYS A 150 -22.51 -13.57 23.62
CA CYS A 150 -23.62 -12.66 23.87
C CYS A 150 -24.68 -13.32 24.76
N VAL A 151 -25.15 -12.56 25.73
CA VAL A 151 -26.25 -12.91 26.62
C VAL A 151 -27.46 -12.02 26.39
N ASN A 152 -27.18 -10.79 25.93
CA ASN A 152 -28.21 -9.79 25.67
C ASN A 152 -29.16 -10.22 24.53
N GLU A 153 -30.46 -10.09 24.75
CA GLU A 153 -31.49 -10.53 23.81
C GLU A 153 -31.51 -9.74 22.48
N ILE A 154 -31.16 -8.46 22.49
CA ILE A 154 -31.07 -7.65 21.26
C ILE A 154 -29.94 -8.20 20.36
N MET A 155 -28.83 -8.54 20.98
CA MET A 155 -27.65 -9.09 20.24
C MET A 155 -27.94 -10.49 19.71
N LYS A 156 -28.66 -11.35 20.50
CA LYS A 156 -29.07 -12.66 20.01
C LYS A 156 -30.02 -12.57 18.82
N LYS A 157 -31.01 -11.67 18.87
CA LYS A 157 -31.92 -11.42 17.74
C LYS A 157 -31.14 -10.92 16.49
N LEU A 158 -30.17 -10.05 16.68
CA LEU A 158 -29.31 -9.57 15.62
C LEU A 158 -28.50 -10.71 15.00
N LEU A 159 -27.90 -11.60 15.79
CA LEU A 159 -27.15 -12.76 15.29
C LEU A 159 -28.05 -13.74 14.54
N ASN A 160 -29.24 -14.00 15.01
CA ASN A 160 -30.23 -14.86 14.33
C ASN A 160 -30.63 -14.25 12.97
N MET A 161 -30.85 -12.95 12.93
CA MET A 161 -31.10 -12.22 11.67
C MET A 161 -29.91 -12.35 10.73
N LEU A 162 -28.69 -12.09 11.21
CA LEU A 162 -27.46 -12.19 10.41
C LEU A 162 -27.22 -13.59 9.85
N SER A 163 -27.50 -14.66 10.63
CA SER A 163 -27.37 -16.05 10.16
C SER A 163 -28.32 -16.37 9.00
N ASN A 164 -29.51 -15.77 8.98
CA ASN A 164 -30.45 -15.93 7.86
C ASN A 164 -30.03 -15.14 6.63
N VAL A 165 -29.60 -13.89 6.82
CA VAL A 165 -29.12 -13.03 5.74
C VAL A 165 -27.77 -13.50 5.20
N ALA A 166 -26.95 -14.15 6.02
CA ALA A 166 -25.70 -14.75 5.59
C ALA A 166 -25.89 -15.74 4.43
N LYS A 167 -27.04 -16.41 4.36
CA LYS A 167 -27.38 -17.37 3.29
C LYS A 167 -27.72 -16.70 1.96
N THR A 168 -27.94 -15.39 1.94
CA THR A 168 -28.17 -14.60 0.70
C THR A 168 -26.86 -14.02 0.17
N VAL A 169 -26.87 -13.59 -1.08
CA VAL A 169 -25.72 -12.90 -1.70
C VAL A 169 -25.74 -11.37 -1.51
N SER A 170 -26.72 -10.86 -0.79
CA SER A 170 -26.92 -9.42 -0.59
C SER A 170 -25.73 -8.77 0.12
N THR A 171 -25.41 -7.56 -0.28
CA THR A 171 -24.44 -6.71 0.42
C THR A 171 -24.98 -6.32 1.78
N ILE A 172 -24.13 -6.39 2.80
CA ILE A 172 -24.49 -6.02 4.18
C ILE A 172 -23.61 -4.83 4.60
N LEU A 173 -24.26 -3.79 5.11
CA LEU A 173 -23.60 -2.64 5.71
C LEU A 173 -23.72 -2.71 7.23
N LEU A 174 -22.59 -2.95 7.91
CA LEU A 174 -22.48 -2.94 9.37
C LEU A 174 -22.21 -1.51 9.85
N THR A 175 -23.11 -0.96 10.63
CA THR A 175 -22.95 0.38 11.22
C THR A 175 -22.83 0.31 12.74
N GLY A 176 -21.97 1.13 13.33
CA GLY A 176 -21.77 1.17 14.78
C GLY A 176 -20.45 1.82 15.17
N GLU A 177 -20.33 2.13 16.44
CA GLU A 177 -19.13 2.78 16.99
C GLU A 177 -17.87 1.92 16.81
N THR A 178 -16.71 2.55 16.93
CA THR A 178 -15.42 1.83 16.92
C THR A 178 -15.38 0.84 18.12
N GLY A 179 -14.89 -0.37 17.86
CA GLY A 179 -14.73 -1.40 18.90
C GLY A 179 -16.01 -2.19 19.26
N VAL A 180 -17.14 -2.00 18.54
CA VAL A 180 -18.36 -2.78 18.82
C VAL A 180 -18.30 -4.23 18.32
N GLY A 181 -17.28 -4.60 17.52
CA GLY A 181 -17.08 -5.94 16.97
C GLY A 181 -17.64 -6.08 15.55
N LYS A 182 -17.52 -5.04 14.70
CA LYS A 182 -17.95 -5.11 13.29
C LYS A 182 -17.22 -6.22 12.52
N ASP A 183 -15.91 -6.37 12.78
CA ASP A 183 -15.03 -7.38 12.22
C ASP A 183 -15.45 -8.81 12.61
N VAL A 184 -15.78 -9.02 13.88
CA VAL A 184 -16.28 -10.31 14.40
C VAL A 184 -17.59 -10.68 13.71
N LEU A 185 -18.50 -9.72 13.53
CA LEU A 185 -19.78 -9.98 12.85
C LEU A 185 -19.60 -10.19 11.33
N ALA A 186 -18.66 -9.53 10.70
CA ALA A 186 -18.34 -9.78 9.28
C ALA A 186 -17.81 -11.21 9.07
N ASN A 187 -16.93 -11.68 9.96
CA ASN A 187 -16.45 -13.06 9.94
C ASN A 187 -17.60 -14.05 10.22
N TYR A 188 -18.48 -13.75 11.19
CA TYR A 188 -19.68 -14.54 11.47
C TYR A 188 -20.58 -14.67 10.23
N ILE A 189 -20.81 -13.58 9.48
CA ILE A 189 -21.59 -13.58 8.25
C ILE A 189 -20.94 -14.48 7.20
N HIS A 190 -19.62 -14.41 7.03
CA HIS A 190 -18.89 -15.28 6.11
C HIS A 190 -19.05 -16.75 6.47
N ASN A 191 -18.81 -17.11 7.73
CA ASN A 191 -18.85 -18.49 8.21
C ASN A 191 -20.26 -19.13 8.13
N HIS A 192 -21.33 -18.32 8.19
CA HIS A 192 -22.70 -18.77 8.03
C HIS A 192 -23.24 -18.65 6.61
N SER A 193 -22.39 -18.26 5.65
CA SER A 193 -22.75 -18.10 4.23
C SER A 193 -22.50 -19.37 3.43
N SER A 194 -23.03 -19.40 2.21
CA SER A 194 -22.71 -20.44 1.20
C SER A 194 -21.24 -20.38 0.75
N ARG A 195 -20.50 -19.31 1.12
CA ARG A 195 -19.09 -19.08 0.77
C ARG A 195 -18.13 -19.36 1.93
N ASN A 196 -18.56 -20.06 2.97
CA ASN A 196 -17.75 -20.35 4.16
C ASN A 196 -16.48 -21.18 3.89
N GLY A 197 -16.43 -21.89 2.75
CA GLY A 197 -15.23 -22.58 2.25
C GLY A 197 -14.31 -21.73 1.40
N GLY A 198 -14.73 -20.51 1.02
CA GLY A 198 -13.95 -19.55 0.23
C GLY A 198 -13.06 -18.69 1.10
N VAL A 199 -12.30 -17.80 0.45
CA VAL A 199 -11.44 -16.85 1.15
C VAL A 199 -12.28 -15.75 1.83
N PHE A 200 -11.87 -15.34 3.05
CA PHE A 200 -12.36 -14.13 3.70
C PHE A 200 -11.25 -13.09 3.70
N ILE A 201 -11.46 -11.97 3.02
CA ILE A 201 -10.44 -10.90 2.89
C ILE A 201 -10.94 -9.66 3.62
N PRO A 202 -10.52 -9.43 4.88
CA PRO A 202 -10.81 -8.20 5.58
C PRO A 202 -9.80 -7.11 5.23
N ILE A 203 -10.30 -5.91 4.97
CA ILE A 203 -9.54 -4.74 4.57
C ILE A 203 -10.02 -3.55 5.37
N ASN A 204 -9.11 -2.89 6.04
CA ASN A 204 -9.38 -1.59 6.66
C ASN A 204 -9.00 -0.49 5.66
N CYS A 205 -10.01 0.23 5.14
CA CYS A 205 -9.80 1.30 4.16
C CYS A 205 -8.96 2.46 4.73
N ALA A 206 -9.02 2.73 6.04
CA ALA A 206 -8.23 3.78 6.66
C ALA A 206 -6.73 3.42 6.79
N ALA A 207 -6.38 2.12 6.73
CA ALA A 207 -5.00 1.67 6.88
C ALA A 207 -4.21 1.71 5.57
N ILE A 208 -4.86 1.84 4.42
CA ILE A 208 -4.20 1.87 3.11
C ILE A 208 -3.95 3.32 2.69
N PRO A 209 -2.70 3.71 2.40
CA PRO A 209 -2.41 5.03 1.83
C PRO A 209 -3.21 5.26 0.53
N GLU A 210 -3.76 6.47 0.36
CA GLU A 210 -4.64 6.82 -0.76
C GLU A 210 -3.99 6.50 -2.13
N ASN A 211 -2.72 6.82 -2.30
CA ASN A 211 -1.96 6.59 -3.52
C ASN A 211 -1.72 5.10 -3.85
N LEU A 212 -1.84 4.21 -2.87
CA LEU A 212 -1.68 2.76 -3.06
C LEU A 212 -3.02 2.04 -3.15
N MET A 213 -4.10 2.65 -2.67
CA MET A 213 -5.41 2.02 -2.56
C MET A 213 -5.89 1.46 -3.90
N GLU A 214 -5.72 2.22 -4.97
CA GLU A 214 -6.15 1.78 -6.30
C GLU A 214 -5.42 0.53 -6.77
N SER A 215 -4.09 0.49 -6.63
CA SER A 215 -3.28 -0.66 -7.01
C SER A 215 -3.52 -1.89 -6.12
N GLU A 216 -3.84 -1.70 -4.84
CA GLU A 216 -4.19 -2.80 -3.94
C GLU A 216 -5.55 -3.41 -4.31
N PHE A 217 -6.57 -2.58 -4.53
CA PHE A 217 -7.91 -3.08 -4.84
C PHE A 217 -8.02 -3.73 -6.21
N PHE A 218 -7.49 -3.08 -7.26
CA PHE A 218 -7.70 -3.49 -8.66
C PHE A 218 -6.51 -4.22 -9.27
N GLY A 219 -5.33 -4.14 -8.64
CA GLY A 219 -4.10 -4.69 -9.20
C GLY A 219 -3.53 -3.83 -10.33
N TYR A 220 -2.39 -4.24 -10.87
CA TYR A 220 -1.76 -3.59 -12.01
C TYR A 220 -1.11 -4.60 -12.95
N SER A 221 -1.01 -4.22 -14.23
CA SER A 221 -0.35 -5.00 -15.26
C SER A 221 1.14 -4.67 -15.35
N GLU A 222 1.91 -5.53 -16.00
CA GLU A 222 3.32 -5.31 -16.31
C GLU A 222 3.53 -3.93 -16.96
N GLY A 223 4.58 -3.20 -16.53
CA GLY A 223 4.94 -1.90 -17.10
C GLY A 223 4.06 -0.71 -16.69
N THR A 224 3.06 -0.90 -15.82
CA THR A 224 2.16 0.19 -15.40
C THR A 224 2.88 1.25 -14.55
N PHE A 225 3.88 0.84 -13.76
CA PHE A 225 4.66 1.74 -12.89
C PHE A 225 6.15 1.45 -13.03
N THR A 226 6.97 2.49 -12.94
CA THR A 226 8.42 2.37 -12.76
C THR A 226 8.69 1.71 -11.42
N GLY A 227 9.22 0.48 -11.43
CA GLY A 227 9.43 -0.35 -10.23
C GLY A 227 8.31 -1.36 -9.91
N GLY A 228 7.30 -1.48 -10.76
CA GLY A 228 6.29 -2.55 -10.66
C GLY A 228 6.86 -3.94 -10.95
N ARG A 229 6.19 -5.00 -10.46
CA ARG A 229 6.60 -6.38 -10.74
C ARG A 229 6.54 -6.67 -12.24
N LYS A 230 7.53 -7.41 -12.78
CA LYS A 230 7.57 -7.84 -14.20
C LYS A 230 6.29 -8.58 -14.66
N ASN A 231 5.58 -9.24 -13.75
CA ASN A 231 4.34 -9.98 -14.06
C ASN A 231 3.07 -9.24 -13.57
N GLY A 232 3.18 -7.94 -13.18
CA GLY A 232 2.07 -7.24 -12.56
C GLY A 232 1.72 -7.78 -11.16
N LYS A 233 0.60 -7.30 -10.58
CA LYS A 233 0.08 -7.76 -9.28
C LYS A 233 -1.44 -7.93 -9.38
N PRO A 234 -2.01 -9.07 -8.97
CA PRO A 234 -3.46 -9.20 -8.86
C PRO A 234 -4.00 -8.28 -7.76
N GLY A 235 -5.18 -7.74 -7.99
CA GLY A 235 -5.88 -6.93 -7.00
C GLY A 235 -6.67 -7.79 -6.00
N ILE A 236 -7.09 -7.15 -4.91
CA ILE A 236 -7.91 -7.77 -3.86
C ILE A 236 -9.18 -8.40 -4.44
N PHE A 237 -9.83 -7.74 -5.41
CA PHE A 237 -11.03 -8.28 -6.05
C PHE A 237 -10.76 -9.59 -6.81
N GLU A 238 -9.62 -9.72 -7.48
CA GLU A 238 -9.23 -10.97 -8.14
C GLU A 238 -8.96 -12.09 -7.10
N LEU A 239 -8.31 -11.74 -5.98
CA LEU A 239 -7.98 -12.69 -4.90
C LEU A 239 -9.22 -13.17 -4.15
N ALA A 240 -10.27 -12.37 -4.10
CA ALA A 240 -11.51 -12.66 -3.41
C ALA A 240 -12.51 -13.49 -4.23
N ASN A 241 -12.13 -13.91 -5.44
CA ASN A 241 -13.02 -14.67 -6.30
C ASN A 241 -13.49 -15.98 -5.62
N GLY A 242 -14.79 -16.23 -5.61
CA GLY A 242 -15.44 -17.32 -4.85
C GLY A 242 -15.59 -17.09 -3.35
N GLY A 243 -15.08 -15.95 -2.82
CA GLY A 243 -15.02 -15.65 -1.39
C GLY A 243 -15.87 -14.45 -0.94
N THR A 244 -15.42 -13.84 0.15
CA THR A 244 -16.05 -12.65 0.76
C THR A 244 -15.00 -11.57 0.99
N ILE A 245 -15.31 -10.34 0.57
CA ILE A 245 -14.54 -9.13 0.91
C ILE A 245 -15.25 -8.42 2.06
N PHE A 246 -14.49 -8.08 3.09
CA PHE A 246 -14.95 -7.22 4.17
C PHE A 246 -14.21 -5.88 4.12
N LEU A 247 -14.94 -4.79 3.83
CA LEU A 247 -14.41 -3.44 3.79
C LEU A 247 -14.76 -2.72 5.09
N ASP A 248 -13.79 -2.63 5.99
CA ASP A 248 -13.95 -1.85 7.23
C ASP A 248 -13.60 -0.38 6.98
N GLU A 249 -14.25 0.50 7.73
CA GLU A 249 -14.13 1.97 7.63
C GLU A 249 -14.31 2.47 6.18
N ILE A 250 -15.36 1.97 5.48
CA ILE A 250 -15.65 2.32 4.09
C ILE A 250 -15.86 3.83 3.88
N GLY A 251 -16.26 4.55 4.92
CA GLY A 251 -16.41 6.02 4.90
C GLY A 251 -15.10 6.80 4.76
N GLU A 252 -13.93 6.13 4.89
CA GLU A 252 -12.60 6.72 4.68
C GLU A 252 -12.10 6.56 3.24
N MET A 253 -12.84 5.83 2.40
CA MET A 253 -12.42 5.58 1.01
C MET A 253 -12.46 6.87 0.17
N PRO A 254 -11.39 7.22 -0.58
CA PRO A 254 -11.38 8.38 -1.48
C PRO A 254 -12.45 8.28 -2.57
N VAL A 255 -13.04 9.41 -2.96
CA VAL A 255 -14.12 9.47 -3.96
C VAL A 255 -13.71 8.89 -5.32
N SER A 256 -12.43 9.03 -5.69
CA SER A 256 -11.85 8.44 -6.89
C SER A 256 -11.98 6.91 -6.92
N ILE A 257 -11.75 6.27 -5.78
CA ILE A 257 -11.83 4.81 -5.62
C ILE A 257 -13.28 4.35 -5.51
N GLN A 258 -14.15 5.13 -4.86
CA GLN A 258 -15.57 4.83 -4.73
C GLN A 258 -16.25 4.59 -6.08
N SER A 259 -15.91 5.39 -7.12
CA SER A 259 -16.47 5.24 -8.46
C SER A 259 -16.07 3.91 -9.13
N LYS A 260 -14.84 3.46 -8.90
CA LYS A 260 -14.35 2.17 -9.41
C LYS A 260 -14.93 1.00 -8.64
N LEU A 261 -15.06 1.13 -7.32
CA LEU A 261 -15.72 0.15 -6.46
C LEU A 261 -17.17 -0.08 -6.89
N LEU A 262 -17.92 1.01 -7.12
CA LEU A 262 -19.30 0.92 -7.62
C LEU A 262 -19.38 0.10 -8.90
N ARG A 263 -18.51 0.41 -9.87
CA ARG A 263 -18.48 -0.32 -11.14
C ARG A 263 -18.24 -1.82 -10.93
N VAL A 264 -17.32 -2.20 -10.06
CA VAL A 264 -17.03 -3.62 -9.76
C VAL A 264 -18.22 -4.30 -9.10
N ILE A 265 -18.91 -3.63 -8.16
CA ILE A 265 -20.11 -4.17 -7.51
C ILE A 265 -21.27 -4.36 -8.51
N GLU A 266 -21.39 -3.48 -9.50
CA GLU A 266 -22.48 -3.54 -10.48
C GLU A 266 -22.23 -4.55 -11.59
N THR A 267 -20.99 -4.59 -12.09
CA THR A 267 -20.67 -5.38 -13.29
C THR A 267 -20.07 -6.74 -12.97
N HIS A 268 -19.64 -6.97 -11.73
CA HIS A 268 -18.84 -8.13 -11.35
C HIS A 268 -17.60 -8.32 -12.23
N GLN A 269 -17.04 -7.23 -12.75
CA GLN A 269 -15.84 -7.24 -13.58
C GLN A 269 -14.79 -6.32 -12.99
N VAL A 270 -13.54 -6.76 -13.04
CA VAL A 270 -12.37 -5.98 -12.65
C VAL A 270 -11.38 -5.92 -13.80
N SER A 271 -10.70 -4.77 -13.96
CA SER A 271 -9.55 -4.64 -14.84
C SER A 271 -8.37 -4.10 -14.05
N ARG A 272 -7.19 -4.64 -14.30
CA ARG A 272 -5.95 -4.15 -13.69
C ARG A 272 -5.59 -2.78 -14.24
N LEU A 273 -4.92 -1.97 -13.43
CA LEU A 273 -4.34 -0.71 -13.89
C LEU A 273 -3.38 -0.98 -15.05
N GLY A 274 -3.46 -0.16 -16.10
CA GLY A 274 -2.66 -0.34 -17.32
C GLY A 274 -3.16 -1.44 -18.26
N SER A 275 -4.27 -2.14 -17.95
CA SER A 275 -4.87 -3.16 -18.82
C SER A 275 -6.29 -2.79 -19.23
N THR A 276 -6.65 -3.18 -20.46
CA THR A 276 -8.03 -3.13 -20.95
C THR A 276 -8.77 -4.46 -20.77
N GLU A 277 -8.07 -5.52 -20.38
CA GLU A 277 -8.66 -6.83 -20.13
C GLU A 277 -9.56 -6.77 -18.90
N ARG A 278 -10.78 -7.29 -19.03
CA ARG A 278 -11.75 -7.40 -17.94
C ARG A 278 -11.86 -8.85 -17.53
N LYS A 279 -11.80 -9.09 -16.21
CA LYS A 279 -11.99 -10.40 -15.60
C LYS A 279 -13.31 -10.40 -14.86
N GLU A 280 -14.11 -11.43 -15.08
CA GLU A 280 -15.29 -11.69 -14.27
C GLU A 280 -14.86 -12.21 -12.90
N ILE A 281 -15.50 -11.69 -11.86
CA ILE A 281 -15.24 -12.06 -10.47
C ILE A 281 -16.56 -12.29 -9.75
N ASP A 282 -16.60 -13.35 -8.97
CA ASP A 282 -17.74 -13.68 -8.13
C ASP A 282 -17.35 -13.53 -6.65
N PHE A 283 -17.83 -12.51 -5.99
CA PHE A 283 -17.51 -12.22 -4.60
C PHE A 283 -18.74 -11.74 -3.83
N ARG A 284 -18.73 -11.94 -2.53
CA ARG A 284 -19.66 -11.32 -1.61
C ARG A 284 -19.02 -10.10 -0.96
N LEU A 285 -19.81 -9.03 -0.78
CA LEU A 285 -19.36 -7.81 -0.11
C LEU A 285 -20.04 -7.64 1.23
N VAL A 286 -19.24 -7.40 2.27
CA VAL A 286 -19.66 -6.88 3.58
C VAL A 286 -18.90 -5.58 3.80
N ALA A 287 -19.61 -4.51 4.11
CA ALA A 287 -18.99 -3.21 4.41
C ALA A 287 -19.27 -2.79 5.84
N ALA A 288 -18.37 -2.02 6.44
CA ALA A 288 -18.56 -1.50 7.78
C ALA A 288 -18.09 -0.04 7.90
N THR A 289 -18.73 0.70 8.79
CA THR A 289 -18.36 2.07 9.10
C THR A 289 -18.85 2.50 10.49
N ASN A 290 -18.11 3.42 11.11
CA ASN A 290 -18.54 4.17 12.29
C ASN A 290 -19.12 5.55 11.92
N ARG A 291 -18.98 5.97 10.65
CA ARG A 291 -19.43 7.28 10.15
C ARG A 291 -20.87 7.22 9.63
N ASN A 292 -21.54 8.36 9.67
CA ASN A 292 -22.82 8.54 9.00
C ASN A 292 -22.60 8.79 7.49
N LEU A 293 -22.78 7.75 6.66
CA LEU A 293 -22.58 7.87 5.22
C LEU A 293 -23.52 8.87 4.55
N ASN A 294 -24.76 9.02 5.05
CA ASN A 294 -25.70 10.03 4.55
C ASN A 294 -25.15 11.47 4.74
N SER A 295 -24.51 11.74 5.86
CA SER A 295 -23.85 13.02 6.08
C SER A 295 -22.69 13.23 5.12
N LEU A 296 -21.88 12.20 4.91
CA LEU A 296 -20.76 12.24 3.94
C LEU A 296 -21.25 12.45 2.49
N CYS A 297 -22.40 11.88 2.12
CA CYS A 297 -23.03 12.15 0.81
C CYS A 297 -23.39 13.64 0.65
N LYS A 298 -24.02 14.25 1.67
CA LYS A 298 -24.32 15.68 1.67
C LYS A 298 -23.07 16.56 1.57
N GLU A 299 -21.98 16.14 2.18
CA GLU A 299 -20.66 16.80 2.12
C GLU A 299 -19.88 16.49 0.82
N LYS A 300 -20.44 15.68 -0.11
CA LYS A 300 -19.78 15.21 -1.34
C LYS A 300 -18.47 14.42 -1.09
N LYS A 301 -18.29 13.88 0.11
CA LYS A 301 -17.18 13.00 0.50
C LYS A 301 -17.48 11.53 0.26
N PHE A 302 -18.74 11.19 0.05
CA PHE A 302 -19.19 9.86 -0.32
C PHE A 302 -20.21 9.95 -1.46
N ARG A 303 -20.17 9.01 -2.40
CA ARG A 303 -21.09 9.00 -3.53
C ARG A 303 -22.42 8.40 -3.11
N GLU A 304 -23.48 9.04 -3.51
CA GLU A 304 -24.85 8.62 -3.19
C GLU A 304 -25.24 7.29 -3.87
N ASP A 305 -24.79 7.10 -5.11
CA ASP A 305 -25.00 5.85 -5.85
C ASP A 305 -24.33 4.64 -5.18
N LEU A 306 -23.09 4.80 -4.72
CA LEU A 306 -22.39 3.76 -3.96
C LEU A 306 -23.08 3.49 -2.61
N TYR A 307 -23.51 4.54 -1.92
CA TYR A 307 -24.23 4.40 -0.65
C TYR A 307 -25.47 3.50 -0.81
N TYR A 308 -26.33 3.75 -1.80
CA TYR A 308 -27.52 2.92 -2.03
C TYR A 308 -27.17 1.47 -2.41
N ARG A 309 -26.06 1.27 -3.11
CA ARG A 309 -25.60 -0.08 -3.46
C ARG A 309 -25.06 -0.87 -2.28
N LEU A 310 -24.36 -0.19 -1.35
CA LEU A 310 -23.87 -0.78 -0.10
C LEU A 310 -24.99 -0.99 0.93
N ASN A 311 -25.91 -0.04 1.01
CA ASN A 311 -27.01 -0.03 1.97
C ASN A 311 -28.21 -0.89 1.53
N THR A 312 -27.93 -2.05 0.92
CA THR A 312 -28.98 -3.03 0.59
C THR A 312 -29.59 -3.61 1.87
N MET A 313 -28.74 -3.84 2.86
CA MET A 313 -29.17 -4.25 4.20
C MET A 313 -28.25 -3.58 5.24
N GLU A 314 -28.81 -2.64 5.97
CA GLU A 314 -28.11 -2.01 7.09
C GLU A 314 -28.34 -2.76 8.39
N VAL A 315 -27.25 -3.02 9.11
CA VAL A 315 -27.27 -3.67 10.41
C VAL A 315 -26.55 -2.80 11.41
N LYS A 316 -27.31 -2.19 12.32
CA LYS A 316 -26.78 -1.34 13.37
C LYS A 316 -26.42 -2.14 14.60
N ILE A 317 -25.12 -2.12 14.95
CA ILE A 317 -24.60 -2.86 16.10
C ILE A 317 -24.69 -1.99 17.35
N PRO A 318 -25.36 -2.46 18.43
CA PRO A 318 -25.46 -1.68 19.64
C PRO A 318 -24.10 -1.59 20.36
N PRO A 319 -23.71 -0.42 20.88
CA PRO A 319 -22.51 -0.29 21.70
C PRO A 319 -22.63 -1.10 23.00
N LEU A 320 -21.49 -1.47 23.61
CA LEU A 320 -21.45 -2.35 24.78
C LEU A 320 -22.26 -1.79 25.98
N ARG A 321 -22.31 -0.46 26.13
CA ARG A 321 -23.12 0.22 27.15
C ARG A 321 -24.65 0.00 27.00
N ALA A 322 -25.13 -0.35 25.80
CA ALA A 322 -26.51 -0.68 25.51
C ALA A 322 -26.81 -2.19 25.64
N ARG A 323 -25.77 -3.00 25.92
CA ARG A 323 -25.85 -4.45 26.13
C ARG A 323 -25.05 -4.87 27.37
N LYS A 324 -25.36 -4.25 28.50
CA LYS A 324 -24.59 -4.39 29.76
C LYS A 324 -24.46 -5.83 30.24
N GLU A 325 -25.41 -6.68 29.92
CA GLU A 325 -25.42 -8.11 30.26
C GLU A 325 -24.25 -8.87 29.61
N ASP A 326 -23.71 -8.35 28.48
CA ASP A 326 -22.60 -8.97 27.78
C ASP A 326 -21.24 -8.61 28.42
N ILE A 327 -21.15 -7.56 29.27
CA ILE A 327 -19.89 -7.05 29.81
C ILE A 327 -19.12 -8.12 30.59
N VAL A 328 -19.78 -8.75 31.58
CA VAL A 328 -19.11 -9.73 32.43
C VAL A 328 -18.75 -11.00 31.66
N PRO A 329 -19.64 -11.60 30.83
CA PRO A 329 -19.28 -12.74 30.00
C PRO A 329 -18.13 -12.47 29.04
N LEU A 330 -18.10 -11.30 28.40
CA LEU A 330 -16.99 -10.90 27.54
C LEU A 330 -15.68 -10.76 28.31
N ALA A 331 -15.71 -10.11 29.47
CA ALA A 331 -14.54 -9.97 30.34
C ALA A 331 -13.98 -11.32 30.78
N GLN A 332 -14.84 -12.24 31.17
CA GLN A 332 -14.47 -13.62 31.54
C GLN A 332 -13.86 -14.38 30.36
N TYR A 333 -14.46 -14.29 29.19
CA TYR A 333 -13.93 -14.91 27.97
C TYR A 333 -12.53 -14.41 27.62
N PHE A 334 -12.33 -13.08 27.58
CA PHE A 334 -11.02 -12.51 27.28
C PHE A 334 -9.99 -12.85 28.37
N LEU A 335 -10.38 -12.85 29.64
CA LEU A 335 -9.50 -13.25 30.73
C LEU A 335 -9.07 -14.71 30.60
N ALA A 336 -9.99 -15.60 30.28
CA ALA A 336 -9.69 -17.03 30.08
C ALA A 336 -8.74 -17.21 28.87
N LYS A 337 -8.96 -16.47 27.77
CA LYS A 337 -8.10 -16.47 26.58
C LYS A 337 -6.68 -15.97 26.90
N LEU A 338 -6.56 -14.87 27.66
CA LEU A 338 -5.27 -14.33 28.11
C LEU A 338 -4.56 -15.28 29.10
N ASN A 339 -5.30 -15.86 30.06
CA ASN A 339 -4.76 -16.86 30.99
C ASN A 339 -4.16 -18.04 30.23
N LYS A 340 -4.88 -18.57 29.22
CA LYS A 340 -4.38 -19.66 28.36
C LYS A 340 -3.15 -19.25 27.57
N LYS A 341 -3.16 -18.05 26.95
CA LYS A 341 -2.07 -17.58 26.09
C LYS A 341 -0.76 -17.31 26.86
N TYR A 342 -0.89 -16.74 28.05
CA TYR A 342 0.26 -16.29 28.85
C TYR A 342 0.53 -17.15 30.08
N HIS A 343 -0.18 -18.28 30.22
CA HIS A 343 -0.09 -19.20 31.38
C HIS A 343 -0.34 -18.49 32.71
N PHE A 344 -1.28 -17.53 32.73
CA PHE A 344 -1.72 -16.86 33.94
C PHE A 344 -2.87 -17.61 34.61
N GLN A 345 -3.08 -17.35 35.90
CA GLN A 345 -4.22 -17.86 36.69
C GLN A 345 -5.00 -16.70 37.32
N LYS A 346 -5.23 -15.64 36.56
CA LYS A 346 -5.96 -14.45 37.04
C LYS A 346 -7.46 -14.69 37.03
N VAL A 347 -8.18 -14.10 37.99
CA VAL A 347 -9.64 -14.11 38.12
C VAL A 347 -10.16 -12.67 38.24
N LEU A 348 -11.39 -12.43 37.81
CA LEU A 348 -12.02 -11.13 38.05
C LEU A 348 -12.36 -11.04 39.56
N SER A 349 -11.97 -9.93 40.18
CA SER A 349 -12.48 -9.61 41.53
C SER A 349 -13.96 -9.28 41.47
N LYS A 350 -14.68 -9.62 42.56
CA LYS A 350 -16.09 -9.25 42.70
C LYS A 350 -16.28 -7.77 42.80
#